data_ba025bd5d0dda7723e3979d29e8e6aaf
#
_entry.id   ba025bd5d0dda7723e3979d29e8e6aaf
#
_cell.length_a   1.000
_cell.length_b   1.000
_cell.length_c   1.000
_cell.angle_alpha   90.00
_cell.angle_beta   90.00
_cell.angle_gamma   90.00
#
_symmetry.space_group_name_H-M   'P 1'
#
loop_
_entity.id
_entity.type
_entity.pdbx_description
1 polymer ?
#
loop_
_entity_poly.entity_id
_entity_poly.type
_entity_poly.pdbx_seq_one_letter_code
_entity_poly.pdbx_strand_id
1 'polypeptide(L)'
;GASNPRQALRVFQINLSLTAGLGIVLCVLTRIFQVPLLGLYVQTTDPAYSAVISAGIVRVLALSRFQWIGGLMETACGTLRGLGHSMNPTLTTLIGACLLRVIWRYTVFEAVGTVESMYWSYPVSWLLTFLIHLIYLERDRRRLMTEKKEDVRAPVV
;
A
#
# COMPACT_ATOMS: atom_id res chain seq x y z
N GLY A 1 -11.37 -3.08 -22.58
CA GLY A 1 -11.94 -3.69 -21.41
C GLY A 1 -13.44 -3.59 -21.38
N ALA A 2 -14.09 -4.60 -20.84
CA ALA A 2 -15.55 -4.62 -20.77
C ALA A 2 -16.04 -3.45 -19.90
N SER A 3 -16.86 -2.57 -20.47
CA SER A 3 -17.48 -1.39 -19.82
C SER A 3 -18.50 -1.79 -18.74
N ASN A 4 -18.12 -2.73 -17.85
CA ASN A 4 -19.02 -3.22 -16.82
C ASN A 4 -18.50 -2.86 -15.42
N PRO A 5 -19.03 -1.78 -14.79
CA PRO A 5 -18.56 -1.29 -13.50
C PRO A 5 -18.78 -2.30 -12.36
N ARG A 6 -19.79 -3.15 -12.44
CA ARG A 6 -20.03 -4.22 -11.45
C ARG A 6 -18.94 -5.28 -11.49
N GLN A 7 -18.46 -5.64 -12.69
CA GLN A 7 -17.40 -6.61 -12.86
C GLN A 7 -16.06 -6.05 -12.37
N ALA A 8 -15.77 -4.77 -12.65
CA ALA A 8 -14.57 -4.08 -12.15
C ALA A 8 -14.51 -4.07 -10.61
N LEU A 9 -15.63 -3.77 -9.96
CA LEU A 9 -15.72 -3.79 -8.49
C LEU A 9 -15.54 -5.21 -7.93
N ARG A 10 -16.11 -6.23 -8.56
CA ARG A 10 -15.93 -7.61 -8.12
C ARG A 10 -14.48 -8.06 -8.22
N VAL A 11 -13.81 -7.73 -9.32
CA VAL A 11 -12.38 -8.00 -9.51
C VAL A 11 -11.55 -7.24 -8.45
N PHE A 12 -11.87 -5.98 -8.17
CA PHE A 12 -11.20 -5.22 -7.11
C PHE A 12 -11.35 -5.89 -5.75
N GLN A 13 -12.56 -6.30 -5.36
CA GLN A 13 -12.81 -6.97 -4.08
C GLN A 13 -12.06 -8.31 -3.96
N ILE A 14 -12.03 -9.10 -5.03
CA ILE A 14 -11.28 -10.36 -5.07
C ILE A 14 -9.77 -10.09 -4.89
N ASN A 15 -9.23 -9.15 -5.65
CA ASN A 15 -7.82 -8.78 -5.55
C ASN A 15 -7.47 -8.23 -4.17
N LEU A 16 -8.34 -7.43 -3.57
CA LEU A 16 -8.16 -6.89 -2.21
C LEU A 16 -8.07 -8.02 -1.17
N SER A 17 -8.98 -8.99 -1.26
CA SER A 17 -8.99 -10.16 -0.37
C SER A 17 -7.76 -11.05 -0.55
N LEU A 18 -7.36 -11.30 -1.80
CA LEU A 18 -6.15 -12.07 -2.11
C LEU A 18 -4.90 -11.37 -1.61
N THR A 19 -4.78 -10.07 -1.82
CA THR A 19 -3.64 -9.26 -1.36
C THR A 19 -3.56 -9.22 0.16
N ALA A 20 -4.70 -9.06 0.85
CA ALA A 20 -4.74 -9.12 2.30
C ALA A 20 -4.31 -10.50 2.84
N GLY A 21 -4.84 -11.58 2.28
CA GLY A 21 -4.47 -12.95 2.64
C GLY A 21 -3.00 -13.24 2.40
N LEU A 22 -2.49 -12.91 1.22
CA LEU A 22 -1.07 -13.08 0.88
C LEU A 22 -0.17 -12.21 1.77
N GLY A 23 -0.58 -10.98 2.06
CA GLY A 23 0.14 -10.08 2.96
C GLY A 23 0.29 -10.63 4.37
N ILE A 24 -0.77 -11.27 4.90
CA ILE A 24 -0.72 -11.95 6.20
C ILE A 24 0.24 -13.15 6.16
N VAL A 25 0.15 -13.99 5.12
CA VAL A 25 1.04 -15.14 4.95
C VAL A 25 2.51 -14.68 4.87
N LEU A 26 2.80 -13.66 4.06
CA LEU A 26 4.15 -13.11 3.94
C LEU A 26 4.64 -12.49 5.25
N CYS A 27 3.76 -11.84 6.03
CA CYS A 27 4.09 -11.32 7.35
C CYS A 27 4.53 -12.45 8.29
N VAL A 28 3.79 -13.56 8.32
CA VAL A 28 4.13 -14.74 9.14
C VAL A 28 5.45 -15.35 8.68
N LEU A 29 5.61 -15.59 7.37
CA LEU A 29 6.85 -16.14 6.83
C LEU A 29 8.05 -15.24 7.12
N THR A 30 7.92 -13.94 6.94
CA THR A 30 9.00 -12.98 7.23
C THR A 30 9.40 -13.04 8.71
N ARG A 31 8.43 -13.22 9.63
CA ARG A 31 8.71 -13.37 11.06
C ARG A 31 9.43 -14.67 11.40
N ILE A 32 9.06 -15.76 10.75
CA ILE A 32 9.71 -17.06 10.97
C ILE A 32 11.15 -17.05 10.43
N PHE A 33 11.33 -16.49 9.25
CA PHE A 33 12.61 -16.51 8.54
C PHE A 33 13.45 -15.23 8.69
N GLN A 34 13.11 -14.31 9.62
CA GLN A 34 13.77 -13.01 9.77
C GLN A 34 15.28 -13.13 9.99
N VAL A 35 15.73 -14.04 10.85
CA VAL A 35 17.16 -14.22 11.17
C VAL A 35 17.95 -14.76 9.97
N PRO A 36 17.54 -15.87 9.32
CA PRO A 36 18.26 -16.35 8.14
C PRO A 36 18.21 -15.35 6.98
N LEU A 37 17.10 -14.61 6.78
CA LEU A 37 17.03 -13.59 5.74
C LEU A 37 17.97 -12.41 6.00
N LEU A 38 18.07 -11.94 7.23
CA LEU A 38 19.01 -10.89 7.60
C LEU A 38 20.47 -11.38 7.52
N GLY A 39 20.72 -12.64 7.86
CA GLY A 39 22.04 -13.26 7.77
C GLY A 39 22.61 -13.36 6.35
N LEU A 40 21.75 -13.26 5.31
CA LEU A 40 22.22 -13.18 3.92
C LEU A 40 22.95 -11.86 3.60
N TYR A 41 22.66 -10.79 4.35
CA TYR A 41 23.22 -9.45 4.12
C TYR A 41 24.46 -9.14 4.94
N VAL A 42 24.72 -9.90 6.02
CA VAL A 42 25.82 -9.61 6.95
C VAL A 42 26.62 -10.88 7.21
N GLN A 43 27.93 -10.81 7.05
CA GLN A 43 28.81 -11.96 7.33
C GLN A 43 28.88 -12.19 8.85
N THR A 44 28.81 -13.44 9.26
CA THR A 44 28.88 -13.86 10.67
C THR A 44 30.22 -13.52 11.35
N THR A 45 31.26 -13.27 10.56
CA THR A 45 32.58 -12.84 11.01
C THR A 45 32.69 -11.34 11.28
N ASP A 46 31.70 -10.54 10.90
CA ASP A 46 31.70 -9.10 11.11
C ASP A 46 31.52 -8.79 12.62
N PRO A 47 32.39 -7.96 13.24
CA PRO A 47 32.23 -7.54 14.63
C PRO A 47 30.89 -6.85 14.91
N ALA A 48 30.27 -6.20 13.92
CA ALA A 48 28.98 -5.55 14.02
C ALA A 48 27.78 -6.49 13.79
N TYR A 49 28.01 -7.78 13.49
CA TYR A 49 26.96 -8.74 13.14
C TYR A 49 25.77 -8.73 14.10
N SER A 50 26.03 -8.85 15.40
CA SER A 50 24.96 -8.90 16.42
C SER A 50 24.16 -7.61 16.49
N ALA A 51 24.81 -6.46 16.36
CA ALA A 51 24.16 -5.15 16.39
C ALA A 51 23.31 -4.93 15.13
N VAL A 52 23.81 -5.31 13.96
CA VAL A 52 23.09 -5.18 12.69
C VAL A 52 21.88 -6.13 12.65
N ILE A 53 22.04 -7.38 13.10
CA ILE A 53 20.93 -8.35 13.15
C ILE A 53 19.84 -7.87 14.14
N SER A 54 20.21 -7.41 15.33
CA SER A 54 19.23 -6.91 16.32
C SER A 54 18.45 -5.69 15.80
N ALA A 55 19.13 -4.72 15.22
CA ALA A 55 18.48 -3.56 14.59
C ALA A 55 17.60 -3.96 13.39
N GLY A 56 18.08 -4.90 12.58
CA GLY A 56 17.34 -5.47 11.45
C GLY A 56 16.04 -6.16 11.87
N ILE A 57 16.09 -6.96 12.94
CA ILE A 57 14.91 -7.64 13.50
C ILE A 57 13.85 -6.62 13.93
N VAL A 58 14.23 -5.59 14.68
CA VAL A 58 13.32 -4.52 15.11
C VAL A 58 12.64 -3.87 13.90
N ARG A 59 13.41 -3.54 12.87
CA ARG A 59 12.89 -2.95 11.63
C ARG A 59 11.93 -3.89 10.89
N VAL A 60 12.31 -5.15 10.70
CA VAL A 60 11.50 -6.16 10.03
C VAL A 60 10.19 -6.37 10.78
N LEU A 61 10.22 -6.49 12.11
CA LEU A 61 9.02 -6.65 12.94
C LEU A 61 8.11 -5.43 12.88
N ALA A 62 8.67 -4.23 12.88
CA ALA A 62 7.89 -3.00 12.80
C ALA A 62 7.18 -2.86 11.45
N LEU A 63 7.88 -3.11 10.34
CA LEU A 63 7.34 -2.94 8.99
C LEU A 63 6.40 -4.08 8.57
N SER A 64 6.76 -5.33 8.86
CA SER A 64 5.97 -6.51 8.44
C SER A 64 4.57 -6.53 9.02
N ARG A 65 4.37 -5.95 10.22
CA ARG A 65 3.03 -5.84 10.84
C ARG A 65 2.03 -5.08 9.97
N PHE A 66 2.50 -4.10 9.22
CA PHE A 66 1.68 -3.17 8.45
C PHE A 66 1.81 -3.35 6.93
N GLN A 67 2.63 -4.30 6.47
CA GLN A 67 2.89 -4.55 5.05
C GLN A 67 1.61 -4.84 4.25
N TRP A 68 0.61 -5.48 4.86
CA TRP A 68 -0.69 -5.73 4.24
C TRP A 68 -1.43 -4.44 3.87
N ILE A 69 -1.27 -3.33 4.63
CA ILE A 69 -1.84 -2.02 4.29
C ILE A 69 -1.21 -1.48 3.00
N GLY A 70 0.12 -1.64 2.86
CA GLY A 70 0.83 -1.31 1.63
C GLY A 70 0.28 -2.09 0.42
N GLY A 71 0.03 -3.38 0.59
CA GLY A 71 -0.59 -4.21 -0.44
C GLY A 71 -1.99 -3.75 -0.84
N LEU A 72 -2.83 -3.36 0.12
CA LEU A 72 -4.16 -2.80 -0.15
C LEU A 72 -4.07 -1.47 -0.95
N MET A 73 -3.14 -0.60 -0.57
CA MET A 73 -2.87 0.65 -1.28
C MET A 73 -2.48 0.39 -2.74
N GLU A 74 -1.56 -0.54 -2.99
CA GLU A 74 -1.11 -0.90 -4.34
C GLU A 74 -2.23 -1.55 -5.17
N THR A 75 -3.08 -2.37 -4.56
CA THR A 75 -4.25 -2.96 -5.23
C THR A 75 -5.23 -1.88 -5.69
N ALA A 76 -5.51 -0.88 -4.85
CA ALA A 76 -6.36 0.25 -5.22
C ALA A 76 -5.73 1.11 -6.33
N CYS A 77 -4.43 1.39 -6.23
CA CYS A 77 -3.66 2.09 -7.26
C CYS A 77 -3.69 1.35 -8.60
N GLY A 78 -3.45 0.05 -8.60
CA GLY A 78 -3.51 -0.81 -9.79
C GLY A 78 -4.89 -0.83 -10.43
N THR A 79 -5.95 -0.85 -9.63
CA THR A 79 -7.33 -0.81 -10.12
C THR A 79 -7.64 0.51 -10.83
N LEU A 80 -7.22 1.65 -10.27
CA LEU A 80 -7.38 2.96 -10.90
C LEU A 80 -6.62 3.05 -12.23
N ARG A 81 -5.41 2.49 -12.30
CA ARG A 81 -4.66 2.39 -13.57
C ARG A 81 -5.39 1.53 -14.59
N GLY A 82 -5.98 0.41 -14.16
CA GLY A 82 -6.80 -0.46 -15.00
C GLY A 82 -8.07 0.20 -15.54
N LEU A 83 -8.62 1.20 -14.82
CA LEU A 83 -9.74 2.04 -15.25
C LEU A 83 -9.32 3.17 -16.22
N GLY A 84 -8.03 3.30 -16.54
CA GLY A 84 -7.50 4.30 -17.46
C GLY A 84 -6.92 5.55 -16.78
N HIS A 85 -6.96 5.63 -15.46
CA HIS A 85 -6.42 6.77 -14.71
C HIS A 85 -4.98 6.48 -14.25
N SER A 86 -3.98 6.82 -15.08
CA SER A 86 -2.58 6.57 -14.74
C SER A 86 -1.94 7.69 -13.90
N MET A 87 -2.24 8.95 -14.22
CA MET A 87 -1.57 10.10 -13.60
C MET A 87 -2.00 10.34 -12.15
N ASN A 88 -3.31 10.35 -11.88
CA ASN A 88 -3.84 10.65 -10.54
C ASN A 88 -3.34 9.69 -9.46
N PRO A 89 -3.45 8.36 -9.61
CA PRO A 89 -2.95 7.43 -8.59
C PRO A 89 -1.43 7.48 -8.47
N THR A 90 -0.68 7.72 -9.55
CA THR A 90 0.78 7.85 -9.50
C THR A 90 1.20 9.08 -8.69
N LEU A 91 0.62 10.24 -8.94
CA LEU A 91 0.89 11.46 -8.19
C LEU A 91 0.47 11.32 -6.72
N THR A 92 -0.70 10.72 -6.46
CA THR A 92 -1.16 10.47 -5.09
C THR A 92 -0.21 9.56 -4.33
N THR A 93 0.29 8.49 -4.95
CA THR A 93 1.28 7.61 -4.33
C THR A 93 2.60 8.33 -4.09
N LEU A 94 3.07 9.13 -5.05
CA LEU A 94 4.30 9.90 -4.90
C LEU A 94 4.21 10.90 -3.75
N ILE A 95 3.13 11.66 -3.68
CA ILE A 95 2.91 12.64 -2.62
C ILE A 95 2.67 11.93 -1.27
N GLY A 96 1.76 10.97 -1.22
CA GLY A 96 1.36 10.29 0.00
C GLY A 96 2.45 9.38 0.57
N ALA A 97 3.12 8.60 -0.27
CA ALA A 97 4.13 7.65 0.20
C ALA A 97 5.54 8.26 0.31
N CYS A 98 5.91 9.24 -0.51
CA CYS A 98 7.25 9.83 -0.48
C CYS A 98 7.27 11.16 0.27
N LEU A 99 6.50 12.16 -0.16
CA LEU A 99 6.55 13.50 0.42
C LEU A 99 6.13 13.49 1.91
N LEU A 100 5.09 12.74 2.26
CA LEU A 100 4.65 12.64 3.66
C LEU A 100 5.74 12.08 4.56
N ARG A 101 6.54 11.10 4.10
CA ARG A 101 7.66 10.54 4.89
C ARG A 101 8.80 11.53 5.04
N VAL A 102 9.06 12.36 4.02
CA VAL A 102 10.04 13.45 4.12
C VAL A 102 9.58 14.47 5.16
N ILE A 103 8.32 14.91 5.10
CA ILE A 103 7.75 15.83 6.09
C ILE A 103 7.81 15.22 7.49
N TRP A 104 7.43 13.94 7.63
CA TRP A 104 7.50 13.21 8.91
C TRP A 104 8.89 13.21 9.50
N ARG A 105 9.92 13.05 8.65
CA ARG A 105 11.33 13.09 9.09
C ARG A 105 11.70 14.43 9.74
N TYR A 106 11.25 15.53 9.14
CA TYR A 106 11.60 16.89 9.62
C TYR A 106 10.62 17.44 10.66
N THR A 107 9.54 16.77 10.97
CA THR A 107 8.55 17.20 11.96
C THR A 107 8.48 16.24 13.13
N VAL A 108 7.86 15.08 12.92
CA VAL A 108 7.58 14.11 13.99
C VAL A 108 8.86 13.47 14.52
N PHE A 109 9.79 13.11 13.65
CA PHE A 109 11.03 12.48 14.08
C PHE A 109 11.90 13.48 14.89
N GLU A 110 11.98 14.74 14.50
CA GLU A 110 12.72 15.73 15.27
C GLU A 110 12.09 16.03 16.63
N ALA A 111 10.76 15.98 16.72
CA ALA A 111 10.04 16.19 17.97
C ALA A 111 10.15 15.00 18.93
N VAL A 112 10.14 13.77 18.42
CA VAL A 112 10.10 12.52 19.22
C VAL A 112 11.50 11.93 19.43
N GLY A 113 12.41 12.06 18.47
CA GLY A 113 13.80 11.61 18.53
C GLY A 113 14.01 10.09 18.51
N THR A 114 12.97 9.28 18.32
CA THR A 114 13.07 7.82 18.37
C THR A 114 13.00 7.19 16.97
N VAL A 115 13.81 6.16 16.73
CA VAL A 115 13.80 5.41 15.46
C VAL A 115 12.44 4.75 15.21
N GLU A 116 11.73 4.38 16.27
CA GLU A 116 10.37 3.81 16.18
C GLU A 116 9.38 4.79 15.53
N SER A 117 9.51 6.10 15.78
CA SER A 117 8.67 7.12 15.16
C SER A 117 8.79 7.11 13.63
N MET A 118 9.97 6.79 13.09
CA MET A 118 10.20 6.64 11.66
C MET A 118 9.43 5.46 11.07
N TYR A 119 9.33 4.36 11.81
CA TYR A 119 8.58 3.18 11.34
C TYR A 119 7.08 3.44 11.24
N TRP A 120 6.52 4.29 12.10
CA TRP A 120 5.13 4.70 12.05
C TRP A 120 4.77 5.55 10.81
N SER A 121 5.74 6.21 10.21
CA SER A 121 5.52 6.96 8.96
C SER A 121 5.03 6.07 7.81
N TYR A 122 5.40 4.78 7.80
CA TYR A 122 5.01 3.83 6.74
C TYR A 122 3.51 3.49 6.77
N PRO A 123 2.97 2.92 7.87
CA PRO A 123 1.55 2.59 7.91
C PRO A 123 0.65 3.82 7.79
N VAL A 124 1.04 4.96 8.35
CA VAL A 124 0.28 6.21 8.23
C VAL A 124 0.23 6.68 6.77
N SER A 125 1.39 6.71 6.09
CA SER A 125 1.45 7.10 4.67
C SER A 125 0.67 6.15 3.76
N TRP A 126 0.78 4.84 3.98
CA TRP A 126 0.05 3.83 3.21
C TRP A 126 -1.45 3.93 3.41
N LEU A 127 -1.89 4.08 4.67
CA LEU A 127 -3.31 4.21 5.00
C LEU A 127 -3.92 5.46 4.38
N LEU A 128 -3.25 6.61 4.52
CA LEU A 128 -3.73 7.87 3.95
C LEU A 128 -3.82 7.80 2.42
N THR A 129 -2.78 7.28 1.77
CA THR A 129 -2.76 7.10 0.32
C THR A 129 -3.85 6.13 -0.14
N PHE A 130 -4.06 5.03 0.58
CA PHE A 130 -5.11 4.06 0.31
C PHE A 130 -6.50 4.70 0.38
N LEU A 131 -6.78 5.49 1.44
CA LEU A 131 -8.07 6.20 1.58
C LEU A 131 -8.32 7.17 0.42
N ILE A 132 -7.30 7.89 -0.04
CA ILE A 132 -7.43 8.77 -1.21
C ILE A 132 -7.73 7.96 -2.47
N HIS A 133 -7.07 6.82 -2.68
CA HIS A 133 -7.37 5.94 -3.81
C HIS A 133 -8.80 5.39 -3.76
N LEU A 134 -9.33 5.06 -2.57
CA LEU A 134 -10.72 4.65 -2.42
C LEU A 134 -11.71 5.77 -2.80
N ILE A 135 -11.40 7.03 -2.47
CA ILE A 135 -12.22 8.18 -2.86
C ILE A 135 -12.26 8.30 -4.40
N TYR A 136 -11.13 8.13 -5.09
CA TYR A 136 -11.09 8.14 -6.55
C TYR A 136 -11.89 6.98 -7.15
N LEU A 137 -11.74 5.75 -6.63
CA LEU A 137 -12.51 4.59 -7.07
C LEU A 137 -14.01 4.77 -6.90
N GLU A 138 -14.43 5.36 -5.77
CA GLU A 138 -15.85 5.63 -5.54
C GLU A 138 -16.41 6.71 -6.50
N ARG A 139 -15.64 7.73 -6.81
CA ARG A 139 -16.00 8.73 -7.82
C ARG A 139 -16.16 8.12 -9.20
N ASP A 140 -15.22 7.27 -9.62
CA ASP A 140 -15.28 6.58 -10.90
C ASP A 140 -16.45 5.61 -10.96
N ARG A 141 -16.71 4.88 -9.89
CA ARG A 141 -17.90 4.03 -9.78
C ARG A 141 -19.19 4.80 -10.00
N ARG A 142 -19.34 5.96 -9.36
CA ARG A 142 -20.53 6.81 -9.52
C ARG A 142 -20.69 7.31 -10.94
N ARG A 143 -19.62 7.77 -11.58
CA ARG A 143 -19.63 8.21 -12.97
C ARG A 143 -20.10 7.11 -13.92
N LEU A 144 -19.47 5.93 -13.85
CA LEU A 144 -19.83 4.79 -14.69
C LEU A 144 -21.27 4.30 -14.50
N MET A 145 -21.82 4.42 -13.28
CA MET A 145 -23.22 4.08 -13.03
C MET A 145 -24.18 5.12 -13.60
N THR A 146 -23.80 6.39 -13.64
CA THR A 146 -24.63 7.47 -14.22
C THR A 146 -24.66 7.37 -15.74
N GLU A 147 -23.52 7.22 -16.39
CA GLU A 147 -23.39 7.03 -17.84
C GLU A 147 -24.23 5.83 -18.33
N LYS A 148 -24.18 4.72 -17.61
CA LYS A 148 -24.97 3.54 -17.95
C LYS A 148 -26.48 3.75 -17.80
N LYS A 149 -26.92 4.60 -16.87
CA LYS A 149 -28.35 4.96 -16.74
C LYS A 149 -28.84 5.86 -17.87
N GLU A 150 -27.98 6.75 -18.36
CA GLU A 150 -28.29 7.61 -19.50
C GLU A 150 -28.36 6.82 -20.80
N ASP A 151 -27.44 5.89 -21.02
CA ASP A 151 -27.38 5.04 -22.20
C ASP A 151 -28.64 4.13 -22.31
N VAL A 152 -29.12 3.63 -21.17
CA VAL A 152 -30.37 2.82 -21.12
C VAL A 152 -31.63 3.69 -21.34
N ARG A 153 -31.56 5.00 -21.12
CA ARG A 153 -32.68 5.94 -21.29
C ARG A 153 -32.70 6.61 -22.66
N ALA A 154 -31.63 6.54 -23.42
CA ALA A 154 -31.57 7.09 -24.76
C ALA A 154 -32.53 6.27 -25.67
N PRO A 155 -33.52 6.91 -26.32
CA PRO A 155 -34.38 6.21 -27.25
C PRO A 155 -33.56 5.66 -28.43
N VAL A 156 -33.77 4.39 -28.78
CA VAL A 156 -33.24 3.81 -30.00
C VAL A 156 -33.93 4.54 -31.17
N VAL A 157 -33.20 5.45 -31.82
CA VAL A 157 -33.64 6.13 -33.05
C VAL A 157 -33.33 5.23 -34.24
#